data_fe0f01979d1e5532d88e072371f8a892
#
_entry.id   fe0f01979d1e5532d88e072371f8a892
#
_cell.length_a   1.000
_cell.length_b   1.000
_cell.length_c   1.000
_cell.angle_alpha   90.00
_cell.angle_beta   90.00
_cell.angle_gamma   90.00
#
_symmetry.space_group_name_H-M   'P 1'
#
loop_
_entity.id
_entity.type
_entity.pdbx_description
1 polymer ?
#
loop_
_entity_poly.entity_id
_entity_poly.type
_entity_poly.pdbx_seq_one_letter_code
_entity_poly.pdbx_strand_id
1 'polypeptide(L)'
;ASRRWRGGRRDDSARTRRKILISTQVHGKSRFPGLTVWTRSGKAVAPKIPDGCLLLQAGQQFHHLTAGHVLAGFHEVVASEKTAVAARTAKASGRSLWRVSSTCFAHIASDEVLEPLGRFASSDSAADFPPTLAGDQVKAELIAISLA
;
A
#
# COMPACT_ATOMS: atom_id res chain seq x y z
N ALA A 1 -30.96 -10.02 -50.42
CA ALA A 1 -30.04 -10.88 -49.64
C ALA A 1 -29.58 -10.13 -48.39
N SER A 2 -30.38 -10.28 -47.29
CA SER A 2 -30.12 -9.66 -46.01
C SER A 2 -29.14 -10.52 -45.20
N ARG A 3 -27.93 -10.03 -44.95
CA ARG A 3 -27.01 -10.68 -44.03
C ARG A 3 -27.41 -10.30 -42.59
N ARG A 4 -27.97 -11.26 -41.90
CA ARG A 4 -28.29 -11.21 -40.50
C ARG A 4 -26.97 -11.16 -39.70
N TRP A 5 -26.70 -10.05 -39.03
CA TRP A 5 -25.63 -9.92 -38.04
C TRP A 5 -25.99 -10.79 -36.83
N ARG A 6 -25.25 -11.88 -36.62
CA ARG A 6 -25.29 -12.64 -35.37
C ARG A 6 -24.45 -11.89 -34.34
N GLY A 7 -25.11 -11.30 -33.37
CA GLY A 7 -24.45 -10.72 -32.19
C GLY A 7 -23.67 -11.79 -31.44
N GLY A 8 -22.35 -11.72 -31.52
CA GLY A 8 -21.48 -12.50 -30.66
C GLY A 8 -21.71 -12.04 -29.22
N ARG A 9 -22.06 -12.96 -28.35
CA ARG A 9 -22.02 -12.74 -26.89
C ARG A 9 -20.58 -12.33 -26.56
N ARG A 10 -20.39 -11.11 -26.11
CA ARG A 10 -19.11 -10.69 -25.52
C ARG A 10 -18.94 -11.54 -24.28
N ASP A 11 -17.85 -12.28 -24.25
CA ASP A 11 -17.42 -13.04 -23.09
C ASP A 11 -17.10 -12.05 -21.96
N ASP A 12 -18.02 -11.92 -20.99
CA ASP A 12 -17.90 -11.06 -19.81
C ASP A 12 -16.88 -11.63 -18.79
N SER A 13 -16.24 -12.78 -19.09
CA SER A 13 -15.24 -13.40 -18.22
C SER A 13 -13.92 -12.63 -18.17
N ALA A 14 -13.69 -11.69 -19.09
CA ALA A 14 -12.45 -10.89 -19.13
C ALA A 14 -12.49 -9.63 -18.24
N ARG A 15 -13.66 -9.31 -17.65
CA ARG A 15 -13.86 -8.04 -16.95
C ARG A 15 -13.48 -8.02 -15.47
N THR A 16 -13.02 -9.11 -14.90
CA THR A 16 -12.77 -9.21 -13.45
C THR A 16 -11.31 -9.50 -13.07
N ARG A 17 -10.36 -9.06 -13.87
CA ARG A 17 -8.98 -8.97 -13.39
C ARG A 17 -8.65 -7.55 -12.99
N ARG A 18 -9.37 -7.01 -12.00
CA ARG A 18 -8.90 -5.85 -11.26
C ARG A 18 -7.62 -6.28 -10.55
N LYS A 19 -6.48 -5.82 -11.03
CA LYS A 19 -5.20 -6.04 -10.36
C LYS A 19 -5.25 -5.24 -9.05
N ILE A 20 -5.46 -5.92 -7.95
CA ILE A 20 -5.24 -5.37 -6.61
C ILE A 20 -3.74 -5.23 -6.48
N LEU A 21 -3.26 -4.00 -6.54
CA LEU A 21 -1.86 -3.69 -6.36
C LEU A 21 -1.63 -3.33 -4.89
N ILE A 22 -0.76 -4.04 -4.26
CA ILE A 22 -0.36 -3.86 -2.86
C ILE A 22 0.90 -3.01 -2.86
N SER A 23 1.00 -2.05 -1.94
CA SER A 23 2.24 -1.27 -1.76
C SER A 23 3.42 -2.21 -1.53
N THR A 24 4.45 -2.08 -2.34
CA THR A 24 5.64 -2.94 -2.29
C THR A 24 6.84 -2.10 -1.86
N GLN A 25 7.45 -2.43 -0.73
CA GLN A 25 8.74 -1.87 -0.35
C GLN A 25 9.87 -2.81 -0.76
N VAL A 26 10.78 -2.31 -1.57
CA VAL A 26 12.05 -3.00 -1.86
C VAL A 26 13.04 -2.64 -0.77
N HIS A 27 13.40 -3.59 0.07
CA HIS A 27 14.42 -3.39 1.10
C HIS A 27 15.74 -4.03 0.65
N GLY A 28 16.73 -3.18 0.42
CA GLY A 28 18.11 -3.62 0.48
C GLY A 28 18.54 -3.88 1.93
N LYS A 29 19.63 -4.63 2.13
CA LYS A 29 20.25 -4.78 3.46
C LYS A 29 20.69 -3.40 3.97
N SER A 30 19.85 -2.76 4.76
CA SER A 30 20.23 -1.52 5.42
C SER A 30 21.07 -1.83 6.65
N ARG A 31 22.26 -1.24 6.72
CA ARG A 31 23.10 -1.26 7.92
C ARG A 31 22.41 -0.57 9.11
N PHE A 32 21.41 0.26 8.82
CA PHE A 32 20.64 1.05 9.77
C PHE A 32 19.14 0.86 9.52
N PRO A 33 18.57 -0.27 9.95
CA PRO A 33 17.14 -0.50 9.84
C PRO A 33 16.42 0.53 10.71
N GLY A 34 15.27 0.98 10.24
CA GLY A 34 14.45 1.96 10.99
C GLY A 34 12.95 1.73 10.81
N LEU A 35 12.56 0.77 9.96
CA LEU A 35 11.17 0.44 9.76
C LEU A 35 10.62 -0.31 10.98
N THR A 36 9.55 0.21 11.55
CA THR A 36 8.78 -0.41 12.62
C THR A 36 7.34 -0.57 12.13
N VAL A 37 6.79 -1.75 12.31
CA VAL A 37 5.39 -2.08 11.99
C VAL A 37 4.64 -2.32 13.29
N TRP A 38 3.42 -1.79 13.38
CA TRP A 38 2.56 -1.98 14.54
C TRP A 38 1.53 -3.07 14.27
N THR A 39 1.48 -4.05 15.15
CA THR A 39 0.46 -5.11 15.09
C THR A 39 -0.88 -4.59 15.59
N ARG A 40 -1.96 -5.33 15.34
CA ARG A 40 -3.30 -5.00 15.89
C ARG A 40 -3.33 -4.92 17.42
N SER A 41 -2.45 -5.64 18.10
CA SER A 41 -2.33 -5.60 19.57
C SER A 41 -1.50 -4.41 20.08
N GLY A 42 -1.10 -3.48 19.21
CA GLY A 42 -0.26 -2.33 19.57
C GLY A 42 1.21 -2.68 19.82
N LYS A 43 1.65 -3.87 19.45
CA LYS A 43 3.06 -4.27 19.59
C LYS A 43 3.87 -3.76 18.40
N ALA A 44 4.97 -3.05 18.67
CA ALA A 44 5.94 -2.64 17.69
C ALA A 44 6.85 -3.81 17.29
N VAL A 45 7.04 -4.02 16.00
CA VAL A 45 7.87 -5.10 15.42
C VAL A 45 8.76 -4.52 14.34
N ALA A 46 10.07 -4.79 14.43
CA ALA A 46 10.99 -4.53 13.33
C ALA A 46 10.93 -5.70 12.33
N PRO A 47 10.40 -5.51 11.12
CA PRO A 47 10.28 -6.59 10.16
C PRO A 47 11.66 -7.04 9.69
N LYS A 48 11.86 -8.34 9.61
CA LYS A 48 13.04 -8.94 9.00
C LYS A 48 12.66 -9.45 7.61
N ILE A 49 13.25 -8.86 6.58
CA ILE A 49 12.97 -9.23 5.19
C ILE A 49 14.13 -10.11 4.74
N PRO A 50 13.86 -11.38 4.35
CA PRO A 50 14.89 -12.26 3.81
C PRO A 50 15.49 -11.71 2.52
N ASP A 51 16.68 -12.16 2.17
CA ASP A 51 17.33 -11.77 0.92
C ASP A 51 16.48 -12.24 -0.28
N GLY A 52 16.35 -11.39 -1.28
CA GLY A 52 15.55 -11.68 -2.47
C GLY A 52 14.03 -11.56 -2.27
N CYS A 53 13.57 -11.15 -1.09
CA CYS A 53 12.15 -10.96 -0.79
C CYS A 53 11.76 -9.48 -0.82
N LEU A 54 10.47 -9.24 -1.07
CA LEU A 54 9.84 -7.94 -0.99
C LEU A 54 8.93 -7.90 0.24
N LEU A 55 8.87 -6.75 0.91
CA LEU A 55 7.84 -6.49 1.92
C LEU A 55 6.62 -5.90 1.24
N LEU A 56 5.51 -6.62 1.30
CA LEU A 56 4.20 -6.14 0.86
C LEU A 56 3.42 -5.65 2.08
N GLN A 57 2.80 -4.48 1.96
CA GLN A 57 1.98 -3.91 3.00
C GLN A 57 0.63 -3.50 2.44
N ALA A 58 -0.44 -3.94 3.09
CA ALA A 58 -1.78 -3.50 2.76
C ALA A 58 -1.93 -2.00 3.04
N GLY A 59 -2.45 -1.26 2.07
CA GLY A 59 -2.77 0.17 2.19
C GLY A 59 -4.28 0.40 2.38
N GLN A 60 -4.67 1.66 2.44
CA GLN A 60 -6.06 2.07 2.66
C GLN A 60 -7.03 1.58 1.58
N GLN A 61 -6.60 1.53 0.31
CA GLN A 61 -7.45 0.99 -0.75
C GLN A 61 -7.77 -0.49 -0.53
N PHE A 62 -6.77 -1.27 -0.08
CA PHE A 62 -7.01 -2.68 0.23
C PHE A 62 -7.90 -2.86 1.47
N HIS A 63 -7.76 -1.99 2.46
CA HIS A 63 -8.66 -1.91 3.62
C HIS A 63 -10.10 -1.64 3.15
N HIS A 64 -10.31 -0.66 2.27
CA HIS A 64 -11.61 -0.33 1.70
C HIS A 64 -12.23 -1.50 0.92
N LEU A 65 -11.46 -2.11 0.00
CA LEU A 65 -11.92 -3.22 -0.83
C LEU A 65 -12.28 -4.49 -0.04
N THR A 66 -11.79 -4.61 1.18
CA THR A 66 -12.07 -5.74 2.07
C THR A 66 -13.03 -5.39 3.19
N ALA A 67 -13.73 -4.25 3.10
CA ALA A 67 -14.65 -3.78 4.14
C ALA A 67 -14.01 -3.85 5.56
N GLY A 68 -12.75 -3.44 5.69
CA GLY A 68 -12.03 -3.45 6.95
C GLY A 68 -11.50 -4.80 7.43
N HIS A 69 -11.78 -5.90 6.72
CA HIS A 69 -11.29 -7.23 7.13
C HIS A 69 -9.76 -7.32 7.08
N VAL A 70 -9.13 -6.65 6.12
CA VAL A 70 -7.67 -6.46 6.10
C VAL A 70 -7.37 -5.01 6.42
N LEU A 71 -6.77 -4.77 7.57
CA LEU A 71 -6.41 -3.42 7.98
C LEU A 71 -5.23 -2.88 7.17
N ALA A 72 -5.25 -1.58 6.88
CA ALA A 72 -4.06 -0.88 6.43
C ALA A 72 -2.94 -1.05 7.46
N GLY A 73 -1.73 -1.36 7.00
CA GLY A 73 -0.58 -1.54 7.87
C GLY A 73 -0.10 -0.21 8.43
N PHE A 74 -0.09 -0.08 9.74
CA PHE A 74 0.49 1.08 10.40
C PHE A 74 2.00 0.87 10.58
N HIS A 75 2.81 1.81 10.10
CA HIS A 75 4.25 1.74 10.17
C HIS A 75 4.87 3.12 10.33
N GLU A 76 6.07 3.12 10.86
CA GLU A 76 6.89 4.33 10.97
C GLU A 76 8.35 4.03 10.64
N VAL A 77 9.10 5.06 10.30
CA VAL A 77 10.54 4.96 10.13
C VAL A 77 11.22 5.83 11.16
N VAL A 78 11.88 5.19 12.12
CA VAL A 78 12.53 5.87 13.24
C VAL A 78 14.04 5.77 13.09
N ALA A 79 14.74 6.88 13.29
CA ALA A 79 16.19 6.88 13.41
C ALA A 79 16.59 6.26 14.76
N SER A 80 17.20 5.08 14.73
CA SER A 80 17.74 4.46 15.94
C SER A 80 18.95 5.25 16.49
N GLU A 81 19.27 5.07 17.79
CA GLU A 81 20.48 5.68 18.36
C GLU A 81 21.73 5.29 17.58
N LYS A 82 21.82 4.05 17.11
CA LYS A 82 22.91 3.60 16.23
C LYS A 82 23.03 4.46 14.97
N THR A 83 21.91 4.82 14.36
CA THR A 83 21.86 5.72 13.19
C THR A 83 22.30 7.13 13.57
N ALA A 84 21.83 7.64 14.70
CA ALA A 84 22.18 8.98 15.19
C ALA A 84 23.69 9.08 15.49
N VAL A 85 24.28 8.07 16.14
CA VAL A 85 25.74 8.01 16.38
C VAL A 85 26.49 8.00 15.06
N ALA A 86 26.10 7.15 14.11
CA ALA A 86 26.78 7.08 12.81
C ALA A 86 26.70 8.40 12.04
N ALA A 87 25.57 9.11 12.11
CA ALA A 87 25.38 10.41 11.48
C ALA A 87 26.33 11.48 12.11
N ARG A 88 26.41 11.51 13.45
CA ARG A 88 27.36 12.39 14.16
C ARG A 88 28.80 12.12 13.77
N THR A 89 29.21 10.84 13.73
CA THR A 89 30.57 10.44 13.33
C THR A 89 30.88 10.81 11.89
N ALA A 90 29.92 10.60 10.96
CA ALA A 90 30.09 10.99 9.57
C ALA A 90 30.28 12.50 9.44
N LYS A 91 29.43 13.29 10.12
CA LYS A 91 29.50 14.76 10.14
C LYS A 91 30.87 15.24 10.69
N ALA A 92 31.35 14.66 11.78
CA ALA A 92 32.63 15.01 12.39
C ALA A 92 33.83 14.75 11.44
N SER A 93 33.70 13.79 10.52
CA SER A 93 34.71 13.47 9.50
C SER A 93 34.46 14.12 8.14
N GLY A 94 33.62 15.16 8.07
CA GLY A 94 33.30 15.89 6.83
C GLY A 94 32.51 15.05 5.80
N ARG A 95 31.91 13.94 6.21
CA ARG A 95 31.11 13.05 5.35
C ARG A 95 29.64 13.20 5.66
N SER A 96 28.79 13.03 4.65
CA SER A 96 27.35 12.88 4.84
C SER A 96 26.95 11.40 4.93
N LEU A 97 25.93 11.11 5.72
CA LEU A 97 25.31 9.80 5.80
C LEU A 97 23.89 9.88 5.23
N TRP A 98 23.66 9.15 4.16
CA TRP A 98 22.36 9.05 3.51
C TRP A 98 21.74 7.69 3.78
N ARG A 99 20.45 7.68 4.09
CA ARG A 99 19.62 6.48 4.07
C ARG A 99 18.72 6.58 2.85
N VAL A 100 18.95 5.72 1.88
CA VAL A 100 18.09 5.61 0.70
C VAL A 100 17.12 4.47 0.90
N SER A 101 15.83 4.72 0.68
CA SER A 101 14.79 3.70 0.61
C SER A 101 13.98 3.90 -0.65
N SER A 102 13.54 2.82 -1.26
CA SER A 102 12.66 2.86 -2.43
C SER A 102 11.35 2.18 -2.07
N THR A 103 10.25 2.90 -2.25
CA THR A 103 8.90 2.39 -2.00
C THR A 103 8.12 2.52 -3.30
N CYS A 104 7.49 1.44 -3.72
CA CYS A 104 6.54 1.46 -4.82
C CYS A 104 5.13 1.47 -4.23
N PHE A 105 4.39 2.55 -4.47
CA PHE A 105 2.98 2.62 -4.16
C PHE A 105 2.19 2.15 -5.38
N ALA A 106 1.37 1.14 -5.17
CA ALA A 106 0.52 0.62 -6.20
C ALA A 106 -0.93 0.95 -5.85
N HIS A 107 -1.55 1.78 -6.67
CA HIS A 107 -2.92 2.23 -6.51
C HIS A 107 -3.82 1.68 -7.61
N ILE A 108 -5.10 1.59 -7.33
CA ILE A 108 -6.13 1.37 -8.34
C ILE A 108 -6.19 2.64 -9.22
N ALA A 109 -6.53 2.48 -10.49
CA ALA A 109 -6.65 3.59 -11.42
C ALA A 109 -7.58 4.67 -10.83
N SER A 110 -7.21 5.94 -10.99
CA SER A 110 -7.85 7.06 -10.29
C SER A 110 -9.33 7.26 -10.63
N ASP A 111 -9.75 6.79 -11.80
CA ASP A 111 -11.11 6.83 -12.33
C ASP A 111 -11.95 5.59 -11.99
N GLU A 112 -11.37 4.63 -11.30
CA GLU A 112 -12.08 3.44 -10.81
C GLU A 112 -12.70 3.68 -9.44
N VAL A 113 -13.84 3.00 -9.19
CA VAL A 113 -14.54 3.08 -7.92
C VAL A 113 -14.02 2.03 -6.95
N LEU A 114 -13.67 2.46 -5.77
CA LEU A 114 -13.39 1.61 -4.62
C LEU A 114 -14.72 1.26 -3.94
N GLU A 115 -15.02 0.00 -3.87
CA GLU A 115 -16.14 -0.56 -3.12
C GLU A 115 -15.77 -1.95 -2.62
N PRO A 116 -16.35 -2.45 -1.52
CA PRO A 116 -16.08 -3.79 -1.03
C PRO A 116 -16.29 -4.86 -2.11
N LEU A 117 -15.32 -5.79 -2.27
CA LEU A 117 -15.31 -6.76 -3.36
C LEU A 117 -15.73 -8.16 -2.92
N GLY A 118 -16.45 -8.86 -3.81
CA GLY A 118 -16.81 -10.26 -3.63
C GLY A 118 -17.52 -10.49 -2.30
N ARG A 119 -17.02 -11.45 -1.49
CA ARG A 119 -17.62 -11.78 -0.18
C ARG A 119 -17.64 -10.61 0.83
N PHE A 120 -16.79 -9.63 0.65
CA PHE A 120 -16.73 -8.47 1.56
C PHE A 120 -17.87 -7.50 1.31
N ALA A 121 -18.45 -7.48 0.11
CA ALA A 121 -19.61 -6.65 -0.21
C ALA A 121 -20.89 -7.05 0.57
N SER A 122 -20.92 -8.29 1.07
CA SER A 122 -22.03 -8.81 1.88
C SER A 122 -21.72 -8.83 3.38
N SER A 123 -20.60 -8.28 3.81
CA SER A 123 -20.25 -8.21 5.23
C SER A 123 -21.02 -7.10 5.95
N ASP A 124 -21.26 -7.28 7.25
CA ASP A 124 -21.93 -6.28 8.08
C ASP A 124 -21.21 -4.91 8.06
N SER A 125 -19.89 -4.94 7.91
CA SER A 125 -19.08 -3.73 7.81
C SER A 125 -19.06 -3.07 6.43
N ALA A 126 -19.66 -3.65 5.41
CA ALA A 126 -19.62 -3.09 4.05
C ALA A 126 -20.21 -1.67 3.96
N ALA A 127 -21.24 -1.38 4.77
CA ALA A 127 -21.89 -0.07 4.81
C ALA A 127 -20.96 1.06 5.29
N ASP A 128 -19.90 0.73 6.03
CA ASP A 128 -18.89 1.69 6.51
C ASP A 128 -17.90 2.11 5.41
N PHE A 129 -17.98 1.45 4.26
CA PHE A 129 -17.07 1.65 3.13
C PHE A 129 -17.84 2.02 1.85
N PRO A 130 -18.43 3.23 1.80
CA PRO A 130 -19.21 3.67 0.66
C PRO A 130 -18.37 3.76 -0.62
N PRO A 131 -18.99 3.60 -1.80
CA PRO A 131 -18.31 3.75 -3.09
C PRO A 131 -17.57 5.10 -3.17
N THR A 132 -16.29 5.06 -3.49
CA THR A 132 -15.42 6.25 -3.53
C THR A 132 -14.46 6.14 -4.72
N LEU A 133 -14.22 7.23 -5.45
CA LEU A 133 -13.20 7.23 -6.51
C LEU A 133 -11.80 6.98 -5.91
N ALA A 134 -11.04 6.10 -6.53
CA ALA A 134 -9.70 5.76 -6.06
C ALA A 134 -8.77 6.99 -6.04
N GLY A 135 -8.91 7.89 -7.02
CA GLY A 135 -8.16 9.15 -7.07
C GLY A 135 -8.52 10.10 -5.94
N ASP A 136 -9.80 10.21 -5.60
CA ASP A 136 -10.25 11.07 -4.51
C ASP A 136 -9.77 10.55 -3.15
N GLN A 137 -9.77 9.24 -2.95
CA GLN A 137 -9.23 8.62 -1.76
C GLN A 137 -7.73 8.93 -1.60
N VAL A 138 -6.93 8.78 -2.66
CA VAL A 138 -5.50 9.10 -2.63
C VAL A 138 -5.28 10.58 -2.34
N LYS A 139 -6.06 11.47 -2.95
CA LYS A 139 -5.96 12.92 -2.71
C LYS A 139 -6.26 13.26 -1.25
N ALA A 140 -7.30 12.67 -0.67
CA ALA A 140 -7.63 12.86 0.75
C ALA A 140 -6.49 12.42 1.67
N GLU A 141 -5.84 11.27 1.40
CA GLU A 141 -4.67 10.80 2.14
C GLU A 141 -3.48 11.78 2.03
N LEU A 142 -3.18 12.26 0.82
CA LEU A 142 -2.08 13.22 0.61
C LEU A 142 -2.32 14.54 1.37
N ILE A 143 -3.56 15.04 1.39
CA ILE A 143 -3.93 16.21 2.17
C ILE A 143 -3.73 15.95 3.67
N ALA A 144 -4.17 14.79 4.15
CA ALA A 144 -4.07 14.43 5.57
C ALA A 144 -2.62 14.39 6.08
N ILE A 145 -1.67 14.02 5.21
CA ILE A 145 -0.23 14.00 5.55
C ILE A 145 0.53 15.24 5.05
N SER A 146 -0.19 16.30 4.66
CA SER A 146 0.38 17.59 4.21
C SER A 146 1.34 17.49 3.02
N LEU A 147 1.04 16.61 2.06
CA LEU A 147 1.77 16.44 0.81
C LEU A 147 1.00 16.95 -0.42
N ALA A 148 -0.18 17.55 -0.24
CA ALA A 148 -0.99 18.17 -1.28
C ALA A 148 -1.62 19.48 -0.78
#